data_83d5b255a7f57b1f3d59092ef16136ab
#
_entry.id   83d5b255a7f57b1f3d59092ef16136ab
#
_cell.length_a   1.000
_cell.length_b   1.000
_cell.length_c   1.000
_cell.angle_alpha   90.00
_cell.angle_beta   90.00
_cell.angle_gamma   90.00
#
_symmetry.space_group_name_H-M   'P 1'
#
loop_
_entity.id
_entity.type
_entity.pdbx_description
1 polymer ?
#
loop_
_entity_poly.entity_id
_entity_poly.type
_entity_poly.pdbx_seq_one_letter_code
_entity_poly.pdbx_strand_id
1 'polypeptide(L)'
;MSMTTRTTASILQRPSLSRQDEFLAAVVRSRKLHRHWAAPPATAIAFRENLKRLRGEQHLGYWVCTEDGELAGVININEIVQGVFCSGYLGYYAFVPHNGRGYMTRGLSAVLADAFLRHRLHRLEANIQPDNEASRQLVQRFGFRLEGFSPRYLKLAGRWRDHERWALTVEEWKAQSPKT
;
A
#
# COMPACT_ATOMS: atom_id res chain seq x y z
N MET A 1 3.48 -15.80 -39.20
CA MET A 1 3.61 -14.65 -38.27
C MET A 1 2.90 -15.04 -36.97
N SER A 2 3.67 -15.44 -35.95
CA SER A 2 3.12 -15.85 -34.65
C SER A 2 2.86 -14.60 -33.82
N MET A 3 1.60 -14.25 -33.60
CA MET A 3 1.22 -13.20 -32.64
C MET A 3 1.45 -13.76 -31.24
N THR A 4 2.57 -13.39 -30.62
CA THR A 4 2.81 -13.64 -29.20
C THR A 4 1.81 -12.79 -28.42
N THR A 5 0.78 -13.42 -27.88
CA THR A 5 -0.19 -12.78 -26.98
C THR A 5 0.59 -12.39 -25.70
N ARG A 6 0.99 -11.12 -25.58
CA ARG A 6 1.55 -10.59 -24.32
C ARG A 6 0.44 -10.64 -23.27
N THR A 7 0.50 -11.60 -22.38
CA THR A 7 -0.36 -11.62 -21.21
C THR A 7 0.00 -10.40 -20.37
N THR A 8 -0.87 -9.41 -20.33
CA THR A 8 -0.68 -8.22 -19.49
C THR A 8 -0.66 -8.67 -18.03
N ALA A 9 0.44 -8.44 -17.35
CA ALA A 9 0.58 -8.80 -15.94
C ALA A 9 -0.48 -8.05 -15.10
N SER A 10 -1.03 -8.72 -14.09
CA SER A 10 -1.96 -8.08 -13.14
C SER A 10 -1.24 -6.94 -12.42
N ILE A 11 -1.90 -5.79 -12.30
CA ILE A 11 -1.39 -4.63 -11.56
C ILE A 11 -1.09 -4.98 -10.10
N LEU A 12 -1.81 -5.93 -9.50
CA LEU A 12 -1.57 -6.44 -8.16
C LEU A 12 -1.06 -7.87 -8.22
N GLN A 13 0.02 -8.13 -7.50
CA GLN A 13 0.55 -9.47 -7.27
C GLN A 13 0.72 -9.72 -5.77
N ARG A 14 0.64 -10.98 -5.36
CA ARG A 14 0.97 -11.35 -3.99
C ARG A 14 2.49 -11.37 -3.79
N PRO A 15 2.99 -10.87 -2.64
CA PRO A 15 4.41 -10.97 -2.30
C PRO A 15 4.91 -12.41 -2.35
N SER A 16 6.07 -12.63 -2.98
CA SER A 16 6.65 -13.95 -3.19
C SER A 16 8.12 -14.00 -2.82
N LEU A 17 8.53 -15.11 -2.21
CA LEU A 17 9.93 -15.36 -1.86
C LEU A 17 10.84 -15.45 -3.11
N SER A 18 10.30 -15.94 -4.24
CA SER A 18 11.05 -16.06 -5.50
C SER A 18 11.55 -14.72 -6.07
N ARG A 19 10.97 -13.60 -5.62
CA ARG A 19 11.35 -12.25 -6.06
C ARG A 19 12.07 -11.44 -4.96
N GLN A 20 12.66 -12.12 -3.97
CA GLN A 20 13.36 -11.48 -2.86
C GLN A 20 14.44 -10.50 -3.32
N ASP A 21 15.31 -10.93 -4.23
CA ASP A 21 16.46 -10.12 -4.66
C ASP A 21 16.02 -8.88 -5.45
N GLU A 22 14.99 -9.02 -6.29
CA GLU A 22 14.37 -7.88 -6.98
C GLU A 22 13.79 -6.87 -6.01
N PHE A 23 13.07 -7.35 -4.99
CA PHE A 23 12.49 -6.50 -3.96
C PHE A 23 13.58 -5.74 -3.18
N LEU A 24 14.61 -6.43 -2.71
CA LEU A 24 15.71 -5.81 -1.96
C LEU A 24 16.48 -4.79 -2.82
N ALA A 25 16.70 -5.09 -4.08
CA ALA A 25 17.30 -4.14 -5.03
C ALA A 25 16.42 -2.89 -5.22
N ALA A 26 15.10 -3.06 -5.32
CA ALA A 26 14.16 -1.95 -5.41
C ALA A 26 14.17 -1.08 -4.15
N VAL A 27 14.23 -1.68 -2.95
CA VAL A 27 14.36 -0.96 -1.68
C VAL A 27 15.64 -0.13 -1.65
N VAL A 28 16.77 -0.70 -2.04
CA VAL A 28 18.07 0.00 -2.07
C VAL A 28 18.02 1.20 -3.00
N ARG A 29 17.51 1.03 -4.23
CA ARG A 29 17.39 2.12 -5.20
C ARG A 29 16.47 3.25 -4.71
N SER A 30 15.48 2.91 -3.89
CA SER A 30 14.41 3.84 -3.48
C SER A 30 14.65 4.52 -2.12
N ARG A 31 15.81 4.32 -1.48
CA ARG A 31 16.10 4.89 -0.14
C ARG A 31 15.87 6.39 -0.05
N LYS A 32 16.26 7.16 -1.07
CA LYS A 32 16.06 8.62 -1.13
C LYS A 32 14.58 8.98 -1.25
N LEU A 33 13.77 8.17 -1.96
CA LEU A 33 12.33 8.35 -2.09
C LEU A 33 11.62 8.04 -0.78
N HIS A 34 12.01 6.97 -0.10
CA HIS A 34 11.38 6.54 1.16
C HIS A 34 11.67 7.47 2.33
N ARG A 35 12.87 8.08 2.39
CA ARG A 35 13.28 9.01 3.46
C ARG A 35 12.98 8.44 4.85
N HIS A 36 12.25 9.23 5.67
CA HIS A 36 11.74 8.83 6.98
C HIS A 36 10.27 8.42 6.98
N TRP A 37 9.61 8.43 5.80
CA TRP A 37 8.18 8.13 5.69
C TRP A 37 7.87 6.64 5.66
N ALA A 38 8.79 5.83 5.18
CA ALA A 38 8.63 4.38 5.12
C ALA A 38 9.93 3.68 5.49
N ALA A 39 9.80 2.53 6.14
CA ALA A 39 10.92 1.65 6.50
C ALA A 39 10.68 0.24 5.95
N PRO A 40 10.82 0.03 4.62
CA PRO A 40 10.65 -1.28 4.02
C PRO A 40 11.71 -2.27 4.51
N PRO A 41 11.44 -3.59 4.50
CA PRO A 41 12.42 -4.62 4.81
C PRO A 41 13.65 -4.48 3.91
N ALA A 42 14.81 -4.20 4.49
CA ALA A 42 16.05 -3.92 3.74
C ALA A 42 17.06 -5.07 3.77
N THR A 43 16.75 -6.17 4.43
CA THR A 43 17.58 -7.39 4.49
C THR A 43 16.76 -8.63 4.15
N ALA A 44 17.42 -9.71 3.73
CA ALA A 44 16.76 -10.97 3.42
C ALA A 44 16.01 -11.54 4.64
N ILE A 45 16.54 -11.38 5.85
CA ILE A 45 15.89 -11.81 7.09
C ILE A 45 14.61 -11.02 7.30
N ALA A 46 14.68 -9.69 7.33
CA ALA A 46 13.52 -8.82 7.53
C ALA A 46 12.46 -9.02 6.44
N PHE A 47 12.87 -9.27 5.19
CA PHE A 47 11.96 -9.57 4.09
C PHE A 47 11.18 -10.88 4.34
N ARG A 48 11.86 -11.95 4.75
CA ARG A 48 11.22 -13.24 5.04
C ARG A 48 10.28 -13.15 6.25
N GLU A 49 10.65 -12.42 7.29
CA GLU A 49 9.79 -12.15 8.45
C GLU A 49 8.54 -11.38 8.02
N ASN A 50 8.71 -10.35 7.18
CA ASN A 50 7.57 -9.62 6.63
C ASN A 50 6.65 -10.51 5.78
N LEU A 51 7.20 -11.38 4.94
CA LEU A 51 6.38 -12.34 4.18
C LEU A 51 5.62 -13.30 5.10
N LYS A 52 6.23 -13.76 6.18
CA LYS A 52 5.57 -14.61 7.19
C LYS A 52 4.40 -13.85 7.84
N ARG A 53 4.62 -12.59 8.21
CA ARG A 53 3.57 -11.73 8.79
C ARG A 53 2.38 -11.54 7.83
N LEU A 54 2.66 -11.32 6.54
CA LEU A 54 1.63 -11.13 5.51
C LEU A 54 0.82 -12.40 5.16
N ARG A 55 1.18 -13.56 5.70
CA ARG A 55 0.38 -14.79 5.59
C ARG A 55 -0.66 -14.93 6.71
N GLY A 56 -0.58 -14.11 7.74
CA GLY A 56 -1.55 -14.08 8.84
C GLY A 56 -2.85 -13.39 8.42
N GLU A 57 -3.92 -13.67 9.16
CA GLU A 57 -5.25 -13.11 8.88
C GLU A 57 -5.37 -11.60 9.11
N GLN A 58 -4.45 -11.04 9.91
CA GLN A 58 -4.45 -9.62 10.26
C GLN A 58 -3.70 -8.72 9.27
N HIS A 59 -3.16 -9.30 8.20
CA HIS A 59 -2.36 -8.55 7.24
C HIS A 59 -2.62 -9.01 5.81
N LEU A 60 -2.72 -8.07 4.89
CA LEU A 60 -2.80 -8.32 3.46
C LEU A 60 -1.67 -7.56 2.76
N GLY A 61 -0.90 -8.26 1.95
CA GLY A 61 0.19 -7.67 1.18
C GLY A 61 -0.09 -7.70 -0.31
N TYR A 62 0.21 -6.58 -0.98
CA TYR A 62 0.08 -6.44 -2.42
C TYR A 62 1.34 -5.78 -2.98
N TRP A 63 1.88 -6.36 -4.01
CA TRP A 63 2.87 -5.72 -4.87
C TRP A 63 2.17 -5.07 -6.03
N VAL A 64 2.44 -3.79 -6.23
CA VAL A 64 2.00 -3.06 -7.41
C VAL A 64 3.06 -3.26 -8.48
N CYS A 65 2.65 -3.78 -9.63
CA CYS A 65 3.54 -4.09 -10.73
C CYS A 65 3.21 -3.28 -11.99
N THR A 66 4.20 -3.10 -12.85
CA THR A 66 3.99 -2.57 -14.20
C THR A 66 3.33 -3.63 -15.10
N GLU A 67 2.96 -3.24 -16.30
CA GLU A 67 2.43 -4.13 -17.32
C GLU A 67 3.42 -5.22 -17.74
N ASP A 68 4.72 -4.95 -17.60
CA ASP A 68 5.82 -5.90 -17.86
C ASP A 68 6.17 -6.73 -16.62
N GLY A 69 5.48 -6.51 -15.50
CA GLY A 69 5.64 -7.27 -14.24
C GLY A 69 6.72 -6.75 -13.30
N GLU A 70 7.36 -5.61 -13.58
CA GLU A 70 8.35 -5.01 -12.68
C GLU A 70 7.71 -4.42 -11.43
N LEU A 71 8.42 -4.44 -10.30
CA LEU A 71 7.93 -3.88 -9.03
C LEU A 71 7.89 -2.35 -9.08
N ALA A 72 6.69 -1.79 -9.00
CA ALA A 72 6.43 -0.34 -8.96
C ALA A 72 6.16 0.17 -7.53
N GLY A 73 5.72 -0.70 -6.63
CA GLY A 73 5.46 -0.33 -5.24
C GLY A 73 4.84 -1.46 -4.42
N VAL A 74 4.50 -1.11 -3.20
CA VAL A 74 3.86 -2.01 -2.23
C VAL A 74 2.66 -1.30 -1.60
N ILE A 75 1.57 -2.04 -1.39
CA ILE A 75 0.45 -1.61 -0.57
C ILE A 75 0.11 -2.77 0.38
N ASN A 76 0.08 -2.49 1.66
CA ASN A 76 -0.33 -3.44 2.69
C ASN A 76 -1.57 -2.93 3.41
N ILE A 77 -2.43 -3.84 3.84
CA ILE A 77 -3.44 -3.57 4.87
C ILE A 77 -2.95 -4.30 6.12
N ASN A 78 -2.71 -3.56 7.18
CA ASN A 78 -2.14 -4.04 8.43
C ASN A 78 -3.15 -3.96 9.56
N GLU A 79 -2.93 -4.72 10.62
CA GLU A 79 -3.72 -4.71 11.86
C GLU A 79 -5.22 -4.79 11.55
N ILE A 80 -5.61 -5.77 10.75
CA ILE A 80 -7.00 -5.99 10.40
C ILE A 80 -7.73 -6.49 11.65
N VAL A 81 -8.71 -5.71 12.08
CA VAL A 81 -9.60 -6.04 13.19
C VAL A 81 -10.97 -6.37 12.61
N GLN A 82 -11.44 -7.58 12.89
CA GLN A 82 -12.77 -8.04 12.51
C GLN A 82 -13.85 -7.67 13.56
N GLY A 83 -15.05 -8.22 13.42
CA GLY A 83 -16.16 -7.99 14.34
C GLY A 83 -16.76 -6.59 14.17
N VAL A 84 -16.89 -5.85 15.24
CA VAL A 84 -17.56 -4.53 15.23
C VAL A 84 -16.71 -3.43 14.57
N PHE A 85 -15.42 -3.60 14.43
CA PHE A 85 -14.54 -2.63 13.77
C PHE A 85 -14.46 -2.84 12.25
N CYS A 86 -14.28 -4.07 11.79
CA CYS A 86 -14.10 -4.41 10.37
C CYS A 86 -13.16 -3.43 9.65
N SER A 87 -11.99 -3.15 10.23
CA SER A 87 -11.08 -2.09 9.79
C SER A 87 -9.65 -2.55 9.64
N GLY A 88 -8.84 -1.78 8.94
CA GLY A 88 -7.40 -2.00 8.79
C GLY A 88 -6.65 -0.73 8.43
N TYR A 89 -5.33 -0.77 8.55
CA TYR A 89 -4.45 0.36 8.29
C TYR A 89 -3.67 0.16 6.99
N LEU A 90 -3.75 1.12 6.09
CA LEU A 90 -2.94 1.15 4.87
C LEU A 90 -1.50 1.56 5.19
N GLY A 91 -0.56 0.79 4.67
CA GLY A 91 0.84 1.16 4.60
C GLY A 91 1.32 0.96 3.17
N TYR A 92 1.96 1.96 2.57
CA TYR A 92 2.38 1.87 1.18
C TYR A 92 3.62 2.71 0.88
N TYR A 93 4.34 2.30 -0.16
CA TYR A 93 5.49 3.01 -0.70
C TYR A 93 5.74 2.62 -2.16
N ALA A 94 6.23 3.59 -2.94
CA ALA A 94 6.57 3.38 -4.34
C ALA A 94 8.05 3.01 -4.51
N PHE A 95 8.40 2.46 -5.67
CA PHE A 95 9.78 2.19 -6.07
C PHE A 95 10.21 3.04 -7.27
N VAL A 96 11.48 3.45 -7.26
CA VAL A 96 12.17 4.02 -8.43
C VAL A 96 12.43 2.89 -9.44
N PRO A 97 12.26 3.11 -10.77
CA PRO A 97 11.97 4.37 -11.45
C PRO A 97 10.48 4.62 -11.71
N HIS A 98 9.58 3.85 -11.10
CA HIS A 98 8.16 3.83 -11.42
C HIS A 98 7.31 4.83 -10.60
N ASN A 99 7.94 5.51 -9.64
CA ASN A 99 7.26 6.56 -8.85
C ASN A 99 6.79 7.73 -9.74
N GLY A 100 5.65 8.34 -9.40
CA GLY A 100 5.07 9.46 -10.16
C GLY A 100 4.40 9.08 -11.48
N ARG A 101 4.36 7.79 -11.85
CA ARG A 101 3.78 7.30 -13.12
C ARG A 101 2.35 6.75 -12.96
N GLY A 102 1.67 7.03 -11.86
CA GLY A 102 0.30 6.60 -11.63
C GLY A 102 0.12 5.14 -11.16
N TYR A 103 1.18 4.34 -11.05
CA TYR A 103 1.09 2.96 -10.59
C TYR A 103 0.47 2.83 -9.20
N MET A 104 0.87 3.68 -8.25
CA MET A 104 0.32 3.65 -6.91
C MET A 104 -1.17 4.02 -6.88
N THR A 105 -1.61 4.93 -7.75
CA THR A 105 -3.04 5.28 -7.90
C THR A 105 -3.83 4.07 -8.42
N ARG A 106 -3.37 3.41 -9.48
CA ARG A 106 -4.02 2.20 -10.01
C ARG A 106 -3.99 1.06 -8.99
N GLY A 107 -2.87 0.86 -8.33
CA GLY A 107 -2.71 -0.15 -7.29
C GLY A 107 -3.66 0.08 -6.12
N LEU A 108 -3.75 1.32 -5.61
CA LEU A 108 -4.64 1.65 -4.50
C LEU A 108 -6.11 1.47 -4.89
N SER A 109 -6.51 1.86 -6.09
CA SER A 109 -7.86 1.59 -6.60
C SER A 109 -8.23 0.11 -6.52
N ALA A 110 -7.32 -0.76 -6.98
CA ALA A 110 -7.55 -2.21 -6.96
C ALA A 110 -7.53 -2.78 -5.52
N VAL A 111 -6.67 -2.29 -4.64
CA VAL A 111 -6.63 -2.70 -3.22
C VAL A 111 -7.89 -2.27 -2.48
N LEU A 112 -8.42 -1.07 -2.72
CA LEU A 112 -9.68 -0.63 -2.11
C LEU A 112 -10.84 -1.54 -2.54
N ALA A 113 -10.93 -1.89 -3.82
CA ALA A 113 -11.94 -2.83 -4.30
C ALA A 113 -11.80 -4.21 -3.65
N ASP A 114 -10.60 -4.77 -3.56
CA ASP A 114 -10.34 -6.07 -2.91
C ASP A 114 -10.69 -6.03 -1.41
N ALA A 115 -10.32 -4.96 -0.72
CA ALA A 115 -10.58 -4.77 0.71
C ALA A 115 -12.08 -4.69 1.03
N PHE A 116 -12.81 -3.85 0.29
CA PHE A 116 -14.23 -3.61 0.58
C PHE A 116 -15.14 -4.69 0.02
N LEU A 117 -14.86 -5.25 -1.17
CA LEU A 117 -15.75 -6.21 -1.81
C LEU A 117 -15.43 -7.66 -1.41
N ARG A 118 -14.14 -8.02 -1.38
CA ARG A 118 -13.72 -9.41 -1.11
C ARG A 118 -13.48 -9.67 0.37
N HIS A 119 -12.73 -8.78 1.04
CA HIS A 119 -12.42 -8.91 2.46
C HIS A 119 -13.49 -8.33 3.37
N ARG A 120 -14.48 -7.63 2.80
CA ARG A 120 -15.64 -7.05 3.50
C ARG A 120 -15.25 -6.13 4.66
N LEU A 121 -14.12 -5.44 4.52
CA LEU A 121 -13.78 -4.41 5.48
C LEU A 121 -14.77 -3.25 5.35
N HIS A 122 -15.09 -2.63 6.47
CA HIS A 122 -15.96 -1.45 6.51
C HIS A 122 -15.13 -0.16 6.39
N ARG A 123 -13.91 -0.17 6.93
CA ARG A 123 -13.11 1.04 7.08
C ARG A 123 -11.63 0.78 6.79
N LEU A 124 -11.00 1.70 6.07
CA LEU A 124 -9.56 1.76 5.90
C LEU A 124 -9.03 3.09 6.40
N GLU A 125 -7.92 3.05 7.12
CA GLU A 125 -7.21 4.22 7.62
C GLU A 125 -5.83 4.33 6.99
N ALA A 126 -5.38 5.58 6.78
CA ALA A 126 -4.02 5.90 6.38
C ALA A 126 -3.44 6.92 7.34
N ASN A 127 -2.34 6.56 8.01
CA ASN A 127 -1.64 7.44 8.92
C ASN A 127 -0.45 8.05 8.17
N ILE A 128 -0.51 9.35 7.91
CA ILE A 128 0.42 10.04 7.01
C ILE A 128 1.16 11.14 7.77
N GLN A 129 2.49 11.18 7.64
CA GLN A 129 3.26 12.29 8.21
C GLN A 129 2.88 13.58 7.48
N PRO A 130 2.72 14.72 8.19
CA PRO A 130 2.18 15.97 7.62
C PRO A 130 2.98 16.54 6.45
N ASP A 131 4.29 16.26 6.40
CA ASP A 131 5.20 16.68 5.33
C ASP A 131 5.23 15.74 4.11
N ASN A 132 4.47 14.62 4.15
CA ASN A 132 4.37 13.67 3.04
C ASN A 132 3.23 14.05 2.09
N GLU A 133 3.42 15.13 1.35
CA GLU A 133 2.42 15.68 0.42
C GLU A 133 1.97 14.67 -0.63
N ALA A 134 2.88 13.88 -1.19
CA ALA A 134 2.55 12.86 -2.20
C ALA A 134 1.57 11.81 -1.68
N SER A 135 1.73 11.40 -0.41
CA SER A 135 0.84 10.44 0.25
C SER A 135 -0.53 11.06 0.55
N ARG A 136 -0.55 12.33 1.02
CA ARG A 136 -1.80 13.08 1.28
C ARG A 136 -2.62 13.21 -0.01
N GLN A 137 -2.01 13.66 -1.10
CA GLN A 137 -2.67 13.77 -2.41
C GLN A 137 -3.18 12.44 -2.93
N LEU A 138 -2.44 11.34 -2.69
CA LEU A 138 -2.89 10.02 -3.11
C LEU A 138 -4.20 9.63 -2.43
N VAL A 139 -4.29 9.73 -1.10
CA VAL A 139 -5.51 9.33 -0.38
C VAL A 139 -6.68 10.28 -0.63
N GLN A 140 -6.41 11.58 -0.79
CA GLN A 140 -7.43 12.58 -1.14
C GLN A 140 -8.13 12.27 -2.47
N ARG A 141 -7.40 11.76 -3.48
CA ARG A 141 -7.98 11.34 -4.77
C ARG A 141 -9.01 10.23 -4.64
N PHE A 142 -8.92 9.42 -3.58
CA PHE A 142 -9.86 8.35 -3.28
C PHE A 142 -10.90 8.73 -2.23
N GLY A 143 -11.00 10.03 -1.90
CA GLY A 143 -12.00 10.55 -0.99
C GLY A 143 -11.76 10.21 0.47
N PHE A 144 -10.56 9.81 0.87
CA PHE A 144 -10.22 9.76 2.28
C PHE A 144 -10.38 11.15 2.90
N ARG A 145 -11.02 11.22 4.05
CA ARG A 145 -11.16 12.46 4.80
C ARG A 145 -10.18 12.50 5.97
N LEU A 146 -9.69 13.69 6.25
CA LEU A 146 -8.86 13.94 7.42
C LEU A 146 -9.73 13.94 8.68
N GLU A 147 -9.44 13.04 9.61
CA GLU A 147 -10.18 12.89 10.88
C GLU A 147 -9.43 13.46 12.08
N GLY A 148 -8.16 13.74 11.94
CA GLY A 148 -7.41 14.32 13.04
C GLY A 148 -5.89 14.23 12.90
N PHE A 149 -5.22 14.76 13.90
CA PHE A 149 -3.77 14.79 14.03
C PHE A 149 -3.37 14.11 15.34
N SER A 150 -2.34 13.28 15.30
CA SER A 150 -1.83 12.55 16.46
C SER A 150 -0.32 12.79 16.57
N PRO A 151 0.13 13.56 17.59
CA PRO A 151 1.55 13.79 17.81
C PRO A 151 2.22 12.51 18.33
N ARG A 152 3.44 12.26 17.86
CA ARG A 152 4.27 11.09 18.28
C ARG A 152 3.52 9.76 18.21
N TYR A 153 2.83 9.54 17.10
CA TYR A 153 1.87 8.45 16.93
C TYR A 153 2.51 7.11 16.56
N LEU A 154 3.37 7.10 15.54
CA LEU A 154 4.05 5.88 15.08
C LEU A 154 5.56 6.00 15.17
N LYS A 155 6.21 4.89 15.58
CA LYS A 155 7.67 4.81 15.65
C LYS A 155 8.21 4.31 14.30
N LEU A 156 8.83 5.22 13.53
CA LEU A 156 9.46 4.93 12.24
C LEU A 156 10.96 5.24 12.30
N ALA A 157 11.78 4.29 11.83
CA ALA A 157 13.24 4.40 11.88
C ALA A 157 13.78 4.83 13.28
N GLY A 158 13.23 4.23 14.34
CA GLY A 158 13.62 4.48 15.71
C GLY A 158 13.08 5.76 16.36
N ARG A 159 12.31 6.58 15.64
CA ARG A 159 11.77 7.86 16.16
C ARG A 159 10.24 7.88 16.11
N TRP A 160 9.61 8.40 17.16
CA TRP A 160 8.19 8.70 17.19
C TRP A 160 7.89 9.87 16.27
N ARG A 161 6.91 9.71 15.36
CA ARG A 161 6.53 10.68 14.32
C ARG A 161 5.08 11.09 14.48
N ASP A 162 4.81 12.34 14.18
CA ASP A 162 3.46 12.88 14.10
C ASP A 162 2.76 12.39 12.83
N HIS A 163 1.47 12.13 12.94
CA HIS A 163 0.67 11.67 11.80
C HIS A 163 -0.70 12.34 11.75
N GLU A 164 -1.10 12.68 10.55
CA GLU A 164 -2.50 12.92 10.19
C GLU A 164 -3.20 11.58 10.05
N ARG A 165 -4.42 11.48 10.57
CA ARG A 165 -5.26 10.30 10.44
C ARG A 165 -6.30 10.51 9.36
N TRP A 166 -6.17 9.78 8.28
CA TRP A 166 -7.08 9.79 7.13
C TRP A 166 -7.90 8.51 7.12
N ALA A 167 -9.17 8.58 6.74
CA ALA A 167 -10.05 7.43 6.70
C ALA A 167 -11.02 7.43 5.52
N LEU A 168 -11.40 6.23 5.10
CA LEU A 168 -12.41 5.98 4.08
C LEU A 168 -13.28 4.80 4.51
N THR A 169 -14.60 4.96 4.46
CA THR A 169 -15.56 3.87 4.68
C THR A 169 -16.04 3.29 3.35
N VAL A 170 -16.59 2.08 3.40
CA VAL A 170 -17.14 1.42 2.20
C VAL A 170 -18.30 2.20 1.59
N GLU A 171 -19.10 2.89 2.40
CA GLU A 171 -20.22 3.74 1.95
C GLU A 171 -19.70 4.94 1.14
N GLU A 172 -18.68 5.62 1.66
CA GLU A 172 -18.03 6.75 0.99
C GLU A 172 -17.36 6.32 -0.32
N TRP A 173 -16.68 5.17 -0.31
CA TRP A 173 -16.07 4.61 -1.51
C TRP A 173 -17.11 4.27 -2.58
N LYS A 174 -18.23 3.63 -2.21
CA LYS A 174 -19.33 3.32 -3.13
C LYS A 174 -20.00 4.56 -3.70
N ALA A 175 -20.12 5.62 -2.90
CA ALA A 175 -20.75 6.87 -3.34
C ALA A 175 -19.92 7.60 -4.42
N GLN A 176 -18.61 7.35 -4.51
CA GLN A 176 -17.72 7.93 -5.51
C GLN A 176 -17.66 7.09 -6.81
N SER A 177 -18.06 5.83 -6.75
CA SER A 177 -18.13 4.99 -7.94
C SER A 177 -19.31 5.44 -8.82
N PRO A 178 -19.12 5.66 -10.14
CA PRO A 178 -20.26 5.98 -11.01
C PRO A 178 -21.32 4.88 -10.86
N LYS A 179 -22.55 5.29 -10.59
CA LYS A 179 -23.70 4.37 -10.60
C LYS A 179 -23.79 3.79 -12.02
N THR A 180 -23.47 2.51 -12.14
CA THR A 180 -23.67 1.73 -13.38
C THR A 180 -25.16 1.57 -13.63
#